data_51fe4a4772b18eb75fa450c36ffec7a1
#
_entry.id   51fe4a4772b18eb75fa450c36ffec7a1
#
_cell.length_a   1.000
_cell.length_b   1.000
_cell.length_c   1.000
_cell.angle_alpha   90.00
_cell.angle_beta   90.00
_cell.angle_gamma   90.00
#
_symmetry.space_group_name_H-M   'P 1'
#
loop_
_entity.id
_entity.type
_entity.pdbx_description
1 polymer ?
#
loop_
_entity_poly.entity_id
_entity_poly.type
_entity_poly.pdbx_seq_one_letter_code
_entity_poly.pdbx_strand_id
1 'polypeptide(L)'
;MGGAFFMMVKSTGKIFNLGGLEVRRLLPRKKFDSIGPFIFFDHMGPGSIKPQTPINIRPHPHIGLATLTYLFDGELTHEDSLKNYITLLPGGTNLMVSGSGIVHSERTKSDTEFTINGLQFWIGQPIELQNEMGRFSHWPEIPRFEIDGVNAELIFGSYKNYHADQFNDAFVLSLFFSDQEMLNLEFDDENKIAFYSVSGNFKVNESSISSNELAQSNSKSINIIAENNSRLIVFGGKPLGYQPYLKWNFASHDPQKIEEAAEQWRNHQFPKIENDPEYIPLPENFYET
;
A
#
# COMPACT_ATOMS: atom_id res chain seq x y z
N MET A 1 -22.53 -33.03 1.87
CA MET A 1 -22.76 -31.64 1.46
C MET A 1 -21.46 -31.16 0.88
N GLY A 2 -21.34 -31.04 -0.45
CA GLY A 2 -20.11 -30.64 -1.12
C GLY A 2 -19.89 -29.14 -0.91
N GLY A 3 -18.88 -28.79 -0.07
CA GLY A 3 -18.43 -27.43 0.03
C GLY A 3 -17.87 -26.98 -1.32
N ALA A 4 -18.39 -25.90 -1.87
CA ALA A 4 -17.85 -25.28 -3.06
C ALA A 4 -16.40 -24.86 -2.73
N PHE A 5 -15.43 -25.54 -3.36
CA PHE A 5 -14.03 -25.14 -3.31
C PHE A 5 -13.90 -23.81 -4.07
N PHE A 6 -13.90 -22.69 -3.35
CA PHE A 6 -13.56 -21.40 -3.93
C PHE A 6 -12.05 -21.35 -4.13
N MET A 7 -11.59 -21.62 -5.35
CA MET A 7 -10.19 -21.39 -5.69
C MET A 7 -9.86 -19.89 -5.50
N MET A 8 -8.82 -19.60 -4.72
CA MET A 8 -8.32 -18.23 -4.57
C MET A 8 -7.83 -17.68 -5.91
N VAL A 9 -8.14 -16.44 -6.19
CA VAL A 9 -7.54 -15.72 -7.32
C VAL A 9 -6.13 -15.29 -6.91
N LYS A 10 -5.13 -15.58 -7.75
CA LYS A 10 -3.71 -15.37 -7.43
C LYS A 10 -2.97 -14.58 -8.49
N SER A 11 -1.92 -13.84 -8.06
CA SER A 11 -1.02 -13.10 -8.94
C SER A 11 0.37 -12.93 -8.30
N THR A 12 1.42 -13.10 -9.09
CA THR A 12 2.81 -12.79 -8.69
C THR A 12 3.21 -11.34 -8.98
N GLY A 13 2.25 -10.53 -9.43
CA GLY A 13 2.53 -9.14 -9.77
C GLY A 13 3.29 -8.97 -11.09
N LYS A 14 3.73 -7.74 -11.35
CA LYS A 14 4.60 -7.36 -12.47
C LYS A 14 5.77 -6.56 -11.93
N ILE A 15 6.97 -6.89 -12.40
CA ILE A 15 8.20 -6.22 -11.97
C ILE A 15 8.44 -5.00 -12.83
N PHE A 16 8.80 -3.90 -12.17
CA PHE A 16 9.25 -2.65 -12.77
C PHE A 16 10.59 -2.26 -12.15
N ASN A 17 11.40 -1.52 -12.86
CA ASN A 17 12.57 -0.87 -12.31
C ASN A 17 12.24 0.62 -12.10
N LEU A 18 12.35 1.08 -10.86
CA LEU A 18 12.11 2.45 -10.46
C LEU A 18 13.41 3.07 -9.94
N GLY A 19 14.15 3.74 -10.82
CA GLY A 19 15.40 4.39 -10.44
C GLY A 19 16.50 3.44 -9.94
N GLY A 20 16.54 2.20 -10.46
CA GLY A 20 17.49 1.17 -10.02
C GLY A 20 16.95 0.20 -8.97
N LEU A 21 15.82 0.51 -8.36
CA LEU A 21 15.12 -0.38 -7.43
C LEU A 21 14.08 -1.24 -8.18
N GLU A 22 14.11 -2.55 -7.92
CA GLU A 22 13.04 -3.45 -8.37
C GLU A 22 11.78 -3.23 -7.52
N VAL A 23 10.66 -2.98 -8.19
CA VAL A 23 9.36 -2.81 -7.58
C VAL A 23 8.39 -3.82 -8.18
N ARG A 24 7.74 -4.60 -7.32
CA ARG A 24 6.73 -5.59 -7.71
C ARG A 24 5.33 -5.01 -7.53
N ARG A 25 4.67 -4.66 -8.63
CA ARG A 25 3.28 -4.19 -8.62
C ARG A 25 2.30 -5.34 -8.56
N LEU A 26 1.52 -5.39 -7.49
CA LEU A 26 0.54 -6.41 -7.18
C LEU A 26 -0.90 -5.97 -7.51
N LEU A 27 -1.20 -4.68 -7.37
CA LEU A 27 -2.47 -4.04 -7.77
C LEU A 27 -2.18 -2.77 -8.56
N PRO A 28 -3.06 -2.34 -9.52
CA PRO A 28 -4.19 -3.09 -10.07
C PRO A 28 -3.78 -4.22 -11.00
N ARG A 29 -4.67 -5.19 -11.22
CA ARG A 29 -4.46 -6.35 -12.10
C ARG A 29 -5.75 -6.75 -12.82
N LYS A 30 -5.63 -7.37 -14.01
CA LYS A 30 -6.78 -7.90 -14.77
C LYS A 30 -7.68 -8.87 -13.99
N LYS A 31 -7.15 -9.51 -12.93
CA LYS A 31 -7.88 -10.48 -12.11
C LYS A 31 -8.57 -9.85 -10.91
N PHE A 32 -8.06 -8.71 -10.45
CA PHE A 32 -8.65 -7.91 -9.38
C PHE A 32 -8.21 -6.44 -9.51
N ASP A 33 -9.18 -5.57 -9.66
CA ASP A 33 -8.94 -4.13 -9.78
C ASP A 33 -8.64 -3.52 -8.42
N SER A 34 -9.25 -4.07 -7.35
CA SER A 34 -9.08 -3.65 -5.96
C SER A 34 -9.32 -4.80 -4.98
N ILE A 35 -8.80 -4.66 -3.76
CA ILE A 35 -9.09 -5.51 -2.60
C ILE A 35 -9.71 -4.63 -1.52
N GLY A 36 -11.04 -4.73 -1.33
CA GLY A 36 -11.73 -3.74 -0.50
C GLY A 36 -11.45 -2.34 -1.03
N PRO A 37 -10.96 -1.40 -0.20
CA PRO A 37 -10.62 -0.06 -0.63
C PRO A 37 -9.20 0.08 -1.22
N PHE A 38 -8.37 -0.98 -1.20
CA PHE A 38 -7.01 -0.96 -1.74
C PHE A 38 -7.03 -1.05 -3.26
N ILE A 39 -6.62 0.03 -3.93
CA ILE A 39 -6.64 0.18 -5.40
C ILE A 39 -5.25 0.03 -6.03
N PHE A 40 -4.20 0.04 -5.20
CA PHE A 40 -2.82 -0.09 -5.63
C PHE A 40 -2.00 -0.77 -4.54
N PHE A 41 -1.05 -1.61 -4.94
CA PHE A 41 -0.11 -2.25 -4.03
C PHE A 41 1.20 -2.55 -4.73
N ASP A 42 2.29 -1.97 -4.23
CA ASP A 42 3.66 -2.24 -4.64
C ASP A 42 4.48 -2.80 -3.46
N HIS A 43 5.31 -3.79 -3.74
CA HIS A 43 6.40 -4.25 -2.88
C HIS A 43 7.72 -3.73 -3.47
N MET A 44 8.41 -2.88 -2.72
CA MET A 44 9.68 -2.25 -3.08
C MET A 44 10.82 -3.10 -2.55
N GLY A 45 11.69 -3.58 -3.43
CA GLY A 45 12.83 -4.40 -3.05
C GLY A 45 12.47 -5.85 -2.67
N PRO A 46 13.30 -6.52 -1.80
CA PRO A 46 14.56 -5.99 -1.23
C PRO A 46 15.58 -5.63 -2.31
N GLY A 47 16.23 -4.47 -2.14
CA GLY A 47 17.20 -3.96 -3.09
C GLY A 47 18.25 -3.05 -2.44
N SER A 48 19.46 -3.03 -3.00
CA SER A 48 20.53 -2.16 -2.51
C SER A 48 20.39 -0.76 -3.08
N ILE A 49 20.39 0.24 -2.21
CA ILE A 49 20.43 1.66 -2.55
C ILE A 49 21.86 2.17 -2.29
N LYS A 50 22.43 2.81 -3.31
CA LYS A 50 23.77 3.39 -3.22
C LYS A 50 23.68 4.92 -3.22
N PRO A 51 24.64 5.62 -2.59
CA PRO A 51 24.67 7.09 -2.60
C PRO A 51 24.68 7.69 -4.01
N GLN A 52 25.26 6.97 -4.98
CA GLN A 52 25.34 7.42 -6.38
C GLN A 52 24.06 7.17 -7.18
N THR A 53 23.17 6.30 -6.69
CA THR A 53 21.90 5.94 -7.30
C THR A 53 20.78 5.92 -6.25
N PRO A 54 20.50 7.08 -5.62
CA PRO A 54 19.43 7.17 -4.61
C PRO A 54 18.06 7.01 -5.26
N ILE A 55 17.08 6.62 -4.49
CA ILE A 55 15.68 6.78 -4.90
C ILE A 55 15.39 8.28 -4.97
N ASN A 56 14.89 8.73 -6.12
CA ASN A 56 14.48 10.10 -6.33
C ASN A 56 13.15 10.15 -7.08
N ILE A 57 12.05 9.99 -6.32
CA ILE A 57 10.70 10.19 -6.83
C ILE A 57 10.37 11.66 -6.61
N ARG A 58 10.50 12.44 -7.69
CA ARG A 58 10.30 13.90 -7.69
C ARG A 58 8.86 14.27 -7.35
N PRO A 59 8.58 15.54 -7.01
CA PRO A 59 7.25 16.03 -6.68
C PRO A 59 6.20 15.60 -7.70
N HIS A 60 5.13 14.98 -7.21
CA HIS A 60 3.99 14.50 -7.97
C HIS A 60 2.71 14.61 -7.15
N PRO A 61 1.55 14.80 -7.80
CA PRO A 61 0.30 15.07 -7.12
C PRO A 61 -0.51 13.79 -6.91
N HIS A 62 -1.38 13.83 -5.90
CA HIS A 62 -2.44 12.84 -5.69
C HIS A 62 -3.77 13.54 -5.38
N ILE A 63 -4.89 12.94 -5.80
CA ILE A 63 -6.25 13.25 -5.38
C ILE A 63 -7.03 11.96 -5.11
N GLY A 64 -7.98 12.00 -4.17
CA GLY A 64 -9.00 10.98 -3.94
C GLY A 64 -8.49 9.62 -3.45
N LEU A 65 -7.23 9.54 -3.09
CA LEU A 65 -6.59 8.35 -2.52
C LEU A 65 -5.71 8.70 -1.32
N ALA A 66 -5.34 7.70 -0.54
CA ALA A 66 -4.29 7.82 0.44
C ALA A 66 -3.12 6.90 0.08
N THR A 67 -1.88 7.37 0.26
CA THR A 67 -0.68 6.52 0.20
C THR A 67 -0.33 6.06 1.60
N LEU A 68 -0.13 4.75 1.76
CA LEU A 68 0.35 4.13 2.98
C LEU A 68 1.69 3.48 2.68
N THR A 69 2.76 3.94 3.35
CA THR A 69 4.12 3.42 3.19
C THR A 69 4.59 2.78 4.50
N TYR A 70 5.13 1.58 4.39
CA TYR A 70 5.72 0.82 5.49
C TYR A 70 7.06 0.22 5.05
N LEU A 71 8.08 0.27 5.91
CA LEU A 71 9.40 -0.31 5.63
C LEU A 71 9.71 -1.47 6.58
N PHE A 72 10.21 -2.57 6.01
CA PHE A 72 10.87 -3.65 6.73
C PHE A 72 12.33 -3.31 6.98
N ASP A 73 13.00 -2.69 5.97
CA ASP A 73 14.41 -2.31 5.99
C ASP A 73 14.61 -0.98 5.24
N GLY A 74 15.67 -0.25 5.64
CA GLY A 74 16.09 0.95 4.96
C GLY A 74 15.43 2.23 5.47
N GLU A 75 15.46 3.27 4.65
CA GLU A 75 14.88 4.57 4.95
C GLU A 75 14.27 5.21 3.70
N LEU A 76 13.22 6.01 3.89
CA LEU A 76 12.60 6.79 2.82
C LEU A 76 12.12 8.14 3.36
N THR A 77 12.64 9.23 2.82
CA THR A 77 12.23 10.58 3.21
C THR A 77 11.03 11.02 2.38
N HIS A 78 9.94 11.33 3.05
CA HIS A 78 8.74 11.96 2.52
C HIS A 78 8.82 13.47 2.75
N GLU A 79 8.51 14.25 1.71
CA GLU A 79 8.32 15.69 1.79
C GLU A 79 7.07 16.08 1.01
N ASP A 80 6.22 16.97 1.57
CA ASP A 80 4.94 17.31 0.95
C ASP A 80 4.59 18.80 0.96
N SER A 81 3.55 19.15 0.22
CA SER A 81 3.02 20.50 0.11
C SER A 81 2.34 21.02 1.38
N LEU A 82 2.14 20.18 2.40
CA LEU A 82 1.68 20.56 3.73
C LEU A 82 2.83 20.91 4.69
N LYS A 83 4.09 20.93 4.16
CA LYS A 83 5.34 21.22 4.90
C LYS A 83 5.78 20.09 5.85
N ASN A 84 5.35 18.85 5.60
CA ASN A 84 5.91 17.72 6.29
C ASN A 84 7.24 17.34 5.63
N TYR A 85 8.23 16.98 6.46
CA TYR A 85 9.52 16.46 6.09
C TYR A 85 9.88 15.37 7.09
N ILE A 86 9.69 14.11 6.70
CA ILE A 86 9.82 12.95 7.59
C ILE A 86 10.62 11.86 6.92
N THR A 87 11.64 11.35 7.59
CA THR A 87 12.32 10.11 7.20
C THR A 87 11.63 8.94 7.89
N LEU A 88 10.96 8.11 7.10
CA LEU A 88 10.38 6.85 7.55
C LEU A 88 11.49 5.82 7.76
N LEU A 89 11.46 5.17 8.92
CA LEU A 89 12.35 4.09 9.32
C LEU A 89 11.58 2.77 9.50
N PRO A 90 12.26 1.62 9.55
CA PRO A 90 11.62 0.33 9.75
C PRO A 90 10.77 0.28 11.03
N GLY A 91 9.59 -0.32 10.91
CA GLY A 91 8.63 -0.45 12.01
C GLY A 91 7.73 0.76 12.21
N GLY A 92 7.89 1.81 11.42
CA GLY A 92 6.98 2.94 11.34
C GLY A 92 6.10 2.93 10.10
N THR A 93 5.12 3.85 10.04
CA THR A 93 4.27 4.08 8.86
C THR A 93 4.12 5.56 8.55
N ASN A 94 4.00 5.87 7.26
CA ASN A 94 3.51 7.15 6.75
C ASN A 94 2.16 6.94 6.08
N LEU A 95 1.19 7.78 6.44
CA LEU A 95 -0.11 7.85 5.78
C LEU A 95 -0.34 9.26 5.27
N MET A 96 -0.42 9.42 3.94
CA MET A 96 -0.78 10.67 3.29
C MET A 96 -2.15 10.52 2.66
N VAL A 97 -3.15 11.19 3.20
CA VAL A 97 -4.53 11.23 2.68
C VAL A 97 -4.64 12.46 1.79
N SER A 98 -4.82 12.25 0.48
CA SER A 98 -4.68 13.34 -0.49
C SER A 98 -5.85 14.32 -0.52
N GLY A 99 -7.05 13.89 -0.14
CA GLY A 99 -8.23 14.74 -0.23
C GLY A 99 -8.43 15.30 -1.64
N SER A 100 -8.64 16.60 -1.72
CA SER A 100 -8.79 17.34 -2.98
C SER A 100 -7.47 17.62 -3.72
N GLY A 101 -6.32 17.39 -3.06
CA GLY A 101 -5.00 17.48 -3.71
C GLY A 101 -3.86 17.69 -2.73
N ILE A 102 -2.81 16.91 -2.91
CA ILE A 102 -1.53 17.04 -2.22
C ILE A 102 -0.40 16.70 -3.19
N VAL A 103 0.75 17.34 -3.02
CA VAL A 103 1.98 17.05 -3.76
C VAL A 103 3.01 16.51 -2.78
N HIS A 104 3.67 15.41 -3.13
CA HIS A 104 4.76 14.89 -2.34
C HIS A 104 5.93 14.39 -3.20
N SER A 105 7.08 14.23 -2.57
CA SER A 105 8.26 13.57 -3.10
C SER A 105 8.74 12.50 -2.13
N GLU A 106 9.41 11.47 -2.65
CA GLU A 106 9.97 10.37 -1.86
C GLU A 106 11.43 10.14 -2.28
N ARG A 107 12.35 10.27 -1.33
CA ARG A 107 13.79 10.23 -1.61
C ARG A 107 14.57 9.45 -0.56
N THR A 108 15.69 8.87 -0.97
CA THR A 108 16.71 8.39 -0.04
C THR A 108 17.89 9.36 -0.02
N LYS A 109 18.43 9.61 1.17
CA LYS A 109 19.47 10.65 1.37
C LYS A 109 20.71 10.13 2.11
N SER A 110 20.88 8.79 2.24
CA SER A 110 22.01 8.21 2.95
C SER A 110 23.32 8.37 2.19
N ASP A 111 24.40 8.68 2.91
CA ASP A 111 25.76 8.71 2.39
C ASP A 111 26.42 7.31 2.35
N THR A 112 25.72 6.27 2.80
CA THR A 112 26.17 4.89 2.80
C THR A 112 25.21 3.99 2.04
N GLU A 113 25.74 2.87 1.52
CA GLU A 113 24.89 1.83 0.91
C GLU A 113 24.04 1.14 1.98
N PHE A 114 22.77 0.91 1.68
CA PHE A 114 21.84 0.19 2.53
C PHE A 114 20.81 -0.60 1.71
N THR A 115 20.17 -1.57 2.35
CA THR A 115 19.06 -2.30 1.73
C THR A 115 17.76 -1.60 2.02
N ILE A 116 16.89 -1.42 1.01
CA ILE A 116 15.50 -1.03 1.20
C ILE A 116 14.58 -2.20 0.91
N ASN A 117 13.57 -2.37 1.76
CA ASN A 117 12.51 -3.35 1.62
C ASN A 117 11.23 -2.78 2.25
N GLY A 118 10.16 -2.65 1.47
CA GLY A 118 8.96 -2.01 1.98
C GLY A 118 7.72 -2.20 1.12
N LEU A 119 6.61 -1.72 1.64
CA LEU A 119 5.29 -1.81 1.01
C LEU A 119 4.73 -0.41 0.79
N GLN A 120 4.09 -0.21 -0.36
CA GLN A 120 3.31 0.99 -0.62
C GLN A 120 1.93 0.59 -1.13
N PHE A 121 0.90 1.05 -0.42
CA PHE A 121 -0.50 0.89 -0.81
C PHE A 121 -1.10 2.24 -1.21
N TRP A 122 -2.03 2.20 -2.17
CA TRP A 122 -2.99 3.29 -2.31
C TRP A 122 -4.36 2.79 -1.90
N ILE A 123 -5.00 3.57 -1.06
CA ILE A 123 -6.31 3.28 -0.49
C ILE A 123 -7.28 4.33 -1.04
N GLY A 124 -8.29 3.91 -1.77
CA GLY A 124 -9.32 4.83 -2.27
C GLY A 124 -10.04 5.51 -1.12
N GLN A 125 -10.32 6.79 -1.26
CA GLN A 125 -11.01 7.56 -0.24
C GLN A 125 -12.53 7.47 -0.40
N PRO A 126 -13.29 7.42 0.70
CA PRO A 126 -14.73 7.69 0.68
C PRO A 126 -15.03 9.01 -0.05
N ILE A 127 -16.19 9.09 -0.71
CA ILE A 127 -16.55 10.25 -1.53
C ILE A 127 -16.49 11.56 -0.73
N GLU A 128 -16.89 11.50 0.52
CA GLU A 128 -16.94 12.63 1.45
C GLU A 128 -15.55 13.24 1.67
N LEU A 129 -14.52 12.40 1.73
CA LEU A 129 -13.14 12.83 1.96
C LEU A 129 -12.43 13.35 0.71
N GLN A 130 -12.96 13.09 -0.49
CA GLN A 130 -12.30 13.51 -1.74
C GLN A 130 -12.29 15.02 -1.98
N ASN A 131 -13.14 15.78 -1.27
CA ASN A 131 -13.18 17.25 -1.33
C ASN A 131 -12.54 17.92 -0.12
N GLU A 132 -12.13 17.15 0.90
CA GLU A 132 -11.49 17.65 2.09
C GLU A 132 -10.03 18.06 1.81
N MET A 133 -9.47 18.87 2.69
CA MET A 133 -8.04 19.18 2.65
C MET A 133 -7.22 17.92 2.92
N GLY A 134 -6.12 17.75 2.19
CA GLY A 134 -5.20 16.66 2.44
C GLY A 134 -4.60 16.69 3.85
N ARG A 135 -4.19 15.54 4.35
CA ARG A 135 -3.50 15.40 5.63
C ARG A 135 -2.36 14.39 5.55
N PHE A 136 -1.40 14.54 6.43
CA PHE A 136 -0.30 13.60 6.60
C PHE A 136 -0.18 13.18 8.06
N SER A 137 0.13 11.92 8.31
CA SER A 137 0.47 11.40 9.62
C SER A 137 1.63 10.42 9.53
N HIS A 138 2.48 10.48 10.56
CA HIS A 138 3.61 9.61 10.76
C HIS A 138 3.50 8.91 12.11
N TRP A 139 3.58 7.60 12.08
CA TRP A 139 3.65 6.76 13.28
C TRP A 139 5.04 6.11 13.30
N PRO A 140 5.95 6.56 14.16
CA PRO A 140 7.31 6.01 14.24
C PRO A 140 7.32 4.56 14.73
N GLU A 141 6.29 4.18 15.49
CA GLU A 141 6.09 2.82 15.99
C GLU A 141 4.62 2.43 15.83
N ILE A 142 4.38 1.28 15.21
CA ILE A 142 3.05 0.70 15.03
C ILE A 142 2.72 -0.30 16.15
N PRO A 143 1.44 -0.60 16.42
CA PRO A 143 1.05 -1.61 17.40
C PRO A 143 1.61 -2.99 17.07
N ARG A 144 2.26 -3.62 18.05
CA ARG A 144 2.80 -4.98 18.01
C ARG A 144 2.13 -5.82 19.08
N PHE A 145 1.76 -7.03 18.71
CA PHE A 145 1.05 -7.97 19.60
C PHE A 145 1.21 -9.40 19.08
N GLU A 146 0.63 -10.34 19.79
CA GLU A 146 0.58 -11.74 19.38
C GLU A 146 -0.86 -12.17 19.10
N ILE A 147 -1.03 -13.04 18.11
CA ILE A 147 -2.29 -13.73 17.82
C ILE A 147 -1.99 -15.23 17.88
N ASP A 148 -2.46 -15.90 18.93
CA ASP A 148 -2.26 -17.36 19.14
C ASP A 148 -0.77 -17.78 18.99
N GLY A 149 0.17 -16.97 19.53
CA GLY A 149 1.61 -17.22 19.48
C GLY A 149 2.33 -16.60 18.26
N VAL A 150 1.61 -16.18 17.24
CA VAL A 150 2.18 -15.55 16.04
C VAL A 150 2.39 -14.06 16.26
N ASN A 151 3.59 -13.56 15.99
CA ASN A 151 3.89 -12.12 16.07
C ASN A 151 3.14 -11.34 15.00
N ALA A 152 2.44 -10.29 15.42
CA ALA A 152 1.63 -9.44 14.55
C ALA A 152 1.98 -7.97 14.72
N GLU A 153 1.98 -7.24 13.61
CA GLU A 153 2.12 -5.78 13.53
C GLU A 153 0.91 -5.22 12.80
N LEU A 154 0.22 -4.23 13.39
CA LEU A 154 -0.89 -3.53 12.74
C LEU A 154 -0.34 -2.30 12.02
N ILE A 155 -0.14 -2.42 10.72
CA ILE A 155 0.41 -1.36 9.87
C ILE A 155 -0.63 -0.25 9.64
N PHE A 156 -1.90 -0.60 9.51
CA PHE A 156 -2.99 0.35 9.23
C PHE A 156 -4.33 -0.19 9.75
N GLY A 157 -5.19 0.72 10.20
CA GLY A 157 -6.57 0.41 10.54
C GLY A 157 -6.77 -0.16 11.93
N SER A 158 -7.72 -1.09 12.07
CA SER A 158 -8.07 -1.70 13.34
C SER A 158 -8.14 -3.22 13.21
N TYR A 159 -7.66 -3.91 14.24
CA TYR A 159 -7.81 -5.35 14.38
C TYR A 159 -8.06 -5.70 15.86
N LYS A 160 -9.22 -6.28 16.17
CA LYS A 160 -9.68 -6.52 17.56
C LYS A 160 -9.58 -5.21 18.39
N ASN A 161 -8.79 -5.19 19.45
CA ASN A 161 -8.60 -4.05 20.35
C ASN A 161 -7.38 -3.18 20.00
N TYR A 162 -6.70 -3.47 18.88
CA TYR A 162 -5.53 -2.71 18.42
C TYR A 162 -5.95 -1.72 17.35
N HIS A 163 -5.36 -0.52 17.40
CA HIS A 163 -5.66 0.57 16.50
C HIS A 163 -4.35 1.22 16.02
N ALA A 164 -4.21 1.39 14.73
CA ALA A 164 -3.23 2.21 14.05
C ALA A 164 -3.93 3.39 13.37
N ASP A 165 -3.20 4.22 12.61
CA ASP A 165 -3.83 5.30 11.86
C ASP A 165 -4.84 4.74 10.84
N GLN A 166 -5.96 5.43 10.69
CA GLN A 166 -7.05 4.99 9.82
C GLN A 166 -7.94 6.14 9.37
N PHE A 167 -8.69 5.93 8.30
CA PHE A 167 -9.75 6.84 7.85
C PHE A 167 -10.97 6.09 7.26
N ASN A 168 -10.92 4.76 7.29
CA ASN A 168 -12.00 3.87 6.85
C ASN A 168 -11.89 2.51 7.57
N ASP A 169 -12.81 1.59 7.30
CA ASP A 169 -12.86 0.25 7.89
C ASP A 169 -11.91 -0.75 7.19
N ALA A 170 -10.73 -0.32 6.83
CA ALA A 170 -9.70 -1.19 6.25
C ALA A 170 -8.60 -1.49 7.26
N PHE A 171 -7.81 -2.53 6.98
CA PHE A 171 -6.68 -2.91 7.82
C PHE A 171 -5.53 -3.48 6.98
N VAL A 172 -4.33 -3.39 7.53
CA VAL A 172 -3.13 -4.09 7.04
C VAL A 172 -2.41 -4.67 8.26
N LEU A 173 -2.29 -6.00 8.27
CA LEU A 173 -1.55 -6.77 9.28
C LEU A 173 -0.30 -7.37 8.64
N SER A 174 0.83 -7.31 9.33
CA SER A 174 2.03 -8.09 9.06
C SER A 174 2.13 -9.20 10.10
N LEU A 175 2.14 -10.45 9.66
CA LEU A 175 2.27 -11.63 10.49
C LEU A 175 3.64 -12.26 10.27
N PHE A 176 4.39 -12.49 11.35
CA PHE A 176 5.69 -13.15 11.31
C PHE A 176 5.63 -14.47 12.07
N PHE A 177 5.92 -15.55 11.35
CA PHE A 177 5.94 -16.92 11.85
C PHE A 177 7.39 -17.35 12.06
N SER A 178 7.83 -17.45 13.31
CA SER A 178 9.18 -17.89 13.65
C SER A 178 9.39 -19.38 13.43
N ASP A 179 8.35 -20.18 13.69
CA ASP A 179 8.32 -21.62 13.51
C ASP A 179 7.20 -22.04 12.53
N GLN A 180 7.11 -23.34 12.24
CA GLN A 180 5.96 -23.87 11.51
C GLN A 180 4.73 -23.82 12.43
N GLU A 181 3.82 -22.89 12.14
CA GLU A 181 2.68 -22.57 12.99
C GLU A 181 1.38 -22.60 12.21
N MET A 182 0.29 -22.75 12.94
CA MET A 182 -1.07 -22.67 12.41
C MET A 182 -1.80 -21.52 13.09
N LEU A 183 -2.41 -20.65 12.29
CA LEU A 183 -3.18 -19.50 12.77
C LEU A 183 -4.58 -19.50 12.16
N ASN A 184 -5.58 -19.22 12.99
CA ASN A 184 -6.95 -19.00 12.53
C ASN A 184 -7.35 -17.54 12.68
N LEU A 185 -7.87 -16.95 11.60
CA LEU A 185 -8.37 -15.58 11.58
C LEU A 185 -9.84 -15.58 11.18
N GLU A 186 -10.62 -14.70 11.80
CA GLU A 186 -12.01 -14.44 11.44
C GLU A 186 -12.17 -12.98 11.00
N PHE A 187 -12.95 -12.77 9.93
CA PHE A 187 -13.25 -11.47 9.35
C PHE A 187 -14.74 -11.30 9.13
N ASP A 188 -15.19 -10.06 9.00
CA ASP A 188 -16.58 -9.75 8.70
C ASP A 188 -16.95 -10.16 7.26
N ASP A 189 -18.21 -10.54 7.04
CA ASP A 189 -18.73 -11.00 5.75
C ASP A 189 -18.62 -9.95 4.63
N GLU A 190 -18.61 -8.67 5.00
CA GLU A 190 -18.52 -7.56 4.05
C GLU A 190 -17.08 -7.28 3.56
N ASN A 191 -16.08 -7.83 4.26
CA ASN A 191 -14.69 -7.58 3.93
C ASN A 191 -14.23 -8.39 2.72
N LYS A 192 -13.42 -7.74 1.87
CA LYS A 192 -12.57 -8.40 0.87
C LYS A 192 -11.18 -8.52 1.45
N ILE A 193 -10.66 -9.76 1.51
CA ILE A 193 -9.40 -10.06 2.19
C ILE A 193 -8.39 -10.60 1.18
N ALA A 194 -7.16 -10.16 1.30
CA ALA A 194 -6.04 -10.69 0.54
C ALA A 194 -4.85 -11.03 1.43
N PHE A 195 -4.03 -11.92 0.92
CA PHE A 195 -2.82 -12.46 1.54
C PHE A 195 -1.66 -12.24 0.57
N TYR A 196 -0.59 -11.65 1.04
CA TYR A 196 0.63 -11.48 0.27
C TYR A 196 1.82 -12.06 1.03
N SER A 197 2.45 -13.09 0.47
CA SER A 197 3.68 -13.62 1.05
C SER A 197 4.86 -12.73 0.70
N VAL A 198 5.39 -12.05 1.70
CA VAL A 198 6.66 -11.31 1.60
C VAL A 198 7.83 -12.29 1.53
N SER A 199 7.78 -13.34 2.36
CA SER A 199 8.79 -14.40 2.41
C SER A 199 8.18 -15.72 2.91
N GLY A 200 8.69 -16.83 2.40
CA GLY A 200 8.23 -18.18 2.74
C GLY A 200 6.98 -18.60 1.99
N ASN A 201 6.55 -19.84 2.24
CA ASN A 201 5.35 -20.41 1.64
C ASN A 201 4.27 -20.61 2.71
N PHE A 202 3.03 -20.47 2.28
CA PHE A 202 1.86 -20.60 3.14
C PHE A 202 0.83 -21.52 2.51
N LYS A 203 0.08 -22.23 3.35
CA LYS A 203 -1.21 -22.79 2.95
C LYS A 203 -2.31 -21.95 3.65
N VAL A 204 -3.12 -21.27 2.86
CA VAL A 204 -4.26 -20.50 3.33
C VAL A 204 -5.52 -21.23 2.94
N ASN A 205 -6.25 -21.78 3.90
CA ASN A 205 -7.27 -22.79 3.72
C ASN A 205 -6.68 -23.95 2.86
N GLU A 206 -7.31 -24.25 1.72
CA GLU A 206 -6.81 -25.30 0.81
C GLU A 206 -5.85 -24.79 -0.28
N SER A 207 -5.49 -23.50 -0.27
CA SER A 207 -4.68 -22.87 -1.32
C SER A 207 -3.26 -22.63 -0.86
N SER A 208 -2.25 -23.08 -1.60
CA SER A 208 -0.85 -22.75 -1.35
C SER A 208 -0.56 -21.35 -1.89
N ILE A 209 0.19 -20.54 -1.15
CA ILE A 209 0.67 -19.21 -1.54
C ILE A 209 2.19 -19.24 -1.44
N SER A 210 2.87 -18.97 -2.54
CA SER A 210 4.33 -18.92 -2.60
C SER A 210 4.85 -17.51 -2.31
N SER A 211 6.15 -17.43 -2.00
CA SER A 211 6.81 -16.12 -1.82
C SER A 211 6.54 -15.19 -3.01
N ASN A 212 6.27 -13.93 -2.72
CA ASN A 212 5.89 -12.88 -3.68
C ASN A 212 4.56 -13.12 -4.43
N GLU A 213 3.70 -13.98 -3.92
CA GLU A 213 2.37 -14.22 -4.48
C GLU A 213 1.28 -13.53 -3.65
N LEU A 214 0.41 -12.79 -4.34
CA LEU A 214 -0.83 -12.22 -3.81
C LEU A 214 -1.98 -13.19 -4.08
N ALA A 215 -2.81 -13.45 -3.07
CA ALA A 215 -4.01 -14.27 -3.19
C ALA A 215 -5.20 -13.59 -2.53
N GLN A 216 -6.35 -13.59 -3.18
CA GLN A 216 -7.61 -13.07 -2.64
C GLN A 216 -8.52 -14.20 -2.20
N SER A 217 -9.13 -14.06 -1.02
CA SER A 217 -10.16 -14.95 -0.49
C SER A 217 -11.49 -14.22 -0.32
N ASN A 218 -12.57 -14.98 -0.53
CA ASN A 218 -13.93 -14.56 -0.16
C ASN A 218 -14.43 -15.28 1.11
N SER A 219 -13.56 -16.06 1.77
CA SER A 219 -13.90 -16.72 3.02
C SER A 219 -13.66 -15.77 4.20
N LYS A 220 -14.58 -15.76 5.17
CA LYS A 220 -14.41 -15.04 6.43
C LYS A 220 -13.57 -15.80 7.45
N SER A 221 -13.62 -17.13 7.41
CA SER A 221 -12.81 -18.01 8.26
C SER A 221 -11.58 -18.46 7.48
N ILE A 222 -10.42 -18.14 7.99
CA ILE A 222 -9.13 -18.33 7.35
C ILE A 222 -8.25 -19.17 8.27
N ASN A 223 -7.83 -20.33 7.77
CA ASN A 223 -6.79 -21.13 8.37
C ASN A 223 -5.49 -20.91 7.62
N ILE A 224 -4.43 -20.54 8.30
CA ILE A 224 -3.09 -20.30 7.76
C ILE A 224 -2.15 -21.35 8.35
N ILE A 225 -1.42 -22.05 7.50
CA ILE A 225 -0.28 -22.89 7.87
C ILE A 225 0.95 -22.26 7.23
N ALA A 226 1.95 -21.93 8.03
CA ALA A 226 3.14 -21.22 7.62
C ALA A 226 4.39 -22.08 7.72
N GLU A 227 5.37 -21.85 6.85
CA GLU A 227 6.74 -22.33 7.03
C GLU A 227 7.48 -21.47 8.06
N ASN A 228 8.59 -22.01 8.58
CA ASN A 228 9.46 -21.29 9.52
C ASN A 228 10.04 -20.00 8.89
N ASN A 229 10.24 -18.98 9.72
CA ASN A 229 10.84 -17.69 9.31
C ASN A 229 10.15 -17.07 8.11
N SER A 230 8.81 -17.08 8.10
CA SER A 230 8.00 -16.57 7.01
C SER A 230 7.18 -15.35 7.42
N ARG A 231 6.90 -14.46 6.46
CA ARG A 231 6.13 -13.24 6.68
C ARG A 231 4.98 -13.11 5.69
N LEU A 232 3.79 -12.94 6.23
CA LEU A 232 2.54 -12.78 5.49
C LEU A 232 1.92 -11.43 5.77
N ILE A 233 1.56 -10.69 4.74
CA ILE A 233 0.69 -9.52 4.85
C ILE A 233 -0.75 -9.97 4.63
N VAL A 234 -1.62 -9.63 5.58
CA VAL A 234 -3.07 -9.81 5.49
C VAL A 234 -3.70 -8.43 5.45
N PHE A 235 -4.41 -8.12 4.38
CA PHE A 235 -5.03 -6.80 4.25
C PHE A 235 -6.40 -6.90 3.60
N GLY A 236 -7.22 -5.91 3.87
CA GLY A 236 -8.58 -5.87 3.34
C GLY A 236 -9.45 -4.85 4.03
N GLY A 237 -10.74 -4.97 3.78
CA GLY A 237 -11.77 -4.10 4.34
C GLY A 237 -13.02 -4.09 3.47
N LYS A 238 -13.98 -3.25 3.86
CA LYS A 238 -15.20 -3.05 3.06
C LYS A 238 -14.87 -2.36 1.74
N PRO A 239 -15.47 -2.81 0.62
CA PRO A 239 -15.39 -2.08 -0.64
C PRO A 239 -15.90 -0.64 -0.48
N LEU A 240 -15.40 0.27 -1.32
CA LEU A 240 -15.72 1.71 -1.27
C LEU A 240 -17.20 2.06 -1.53
N GLY A 241 -18.01 1.11 -2.00
CA GLY A 241 -19.39 1.39 -2.42
C GLY A 241 -19.52 2.05 -3.80
N TYR A 242 -18.39 2.36 -4.43
CA TYR A 242 -18.29 2.85 -5.80
C TYR A 242 -17.04 2.25 -6.46
N GLN A 243 -17.00 2.21 -7.81
CA GLN A 243 -15.80 1.84 -8.56
C GLN A 243 -14.96 3.09 -8.80
N PRO A 244 -13.75 3.22 -8.19
CA PRO A 244 -12.92 4.37 -8.42
C PRO A 244 -12.35 4.35 -9.85
N TYR A 245 -12.40 5.51 -10.51
CA TYR A 245 -11.57 5.75 -11.67
C TYR A 245 -10.14 5.98 -11.19
N LEU A 246 -9.18 5.29 -11.78
CA LEU A 246 -7.75 5.44 -11.47
C LEU A 246 -7.00 5.76 -12.77
N LYS A 247 -6.39 6.93 -12.81
CA LYS A 247 -5.59 7.36 -13.97
C LYS A 247 -4.34 8.08 -13.49
N TRP A 248 -3.19 7.52 -13.81
CA TRP A 248 -1.88 7.95 -13.31
C TRP A 248 -1.85 7.94 -11.78
N ASN A 249 -1.71 9.11 -11.12
CA ASN A 249 -1.67 9.27 -9.67
C ASN A 249 -3.00 9.80 -9.09
N PHE A 250 -4.05 9.83 -9.89
CA PHE A 250 -5.36 10.37 -9.51
C PHE A 250 -6.40 9.26 -9.38
N ALA A 251 -7.18 9.32 -8.29
CA ALA A 251 -8.35 8.48 -8.11
C ALA A 251 -9.58 9.36 -7.82
N SER A 252 -10.74 8.98 -8.31
CA SER A 252 -12.00 9.65 -7.98
C SER A 252 -13.19 8.76 -8.28
N HIS A 253 -14.34 9.04 -7.64
CA HIS A 253 -15.65 8.51 -8.03
C HIS A 253 -16.18 9.17 -9.30
N ASP A 254 -15.65 10.34 -9.67
CA ASP A 254 -16.03 11.15 -10.82
C ASP A 254 -14.83 11.32 -11.77
N PRO A 255 -14.92 10.83 -13.02
CA PRO A 255 -13.84 10.95 -13.98
C PRO A 255 -13.53 12.42 -14.35
N GLN A 256 -14.50 13.33 -14.25
CA GLN A 256 -14.30 14.74 -14.54
C GLN A 256 -13.28 15.36 -13.57
N LYS A 257 -13.31 14.98 -12.29
CA LYS A 257 -12.33 15.45 -11.30
C LYS A 257 -10.89 15.05 -11.64
N ILE A 258 -10.71 13.89 -12.27
CA ILE A 258 -9.38 13.45 -12.74
C ILE A 258 -8.88 14.35 -13.86
N GLU A 259 -9.74 14.70 -14.81
CA GLU A 259 -9.37 15.61 -15.91
C GLU A 259 -9.08 17.02 -15.40
N GLU A 260 -9.89 17.53 -14.48
CA GLU A 260 -9.65 18.82 -13.80
C GLU A 260 -8.33 18.83 -13.04
N ALA A 261 -8.01 17.77 -12.28
CA ALA A 261 -6.74 17.65 -11.59
C ALA A 261 -5.54 17.57 -12.55
N ALA A 262 -5.70 16.84 -13.65
CA ALA A 262 -4.65 16.78 -14.69
C ALA A 262 -4.38 18.15 -15.31
N GLU A 263 -5.44 18.94 -15.60
CA GLU A 263 -5.29 20.29 -16.13
C GLU A 263 -4.65 21.23 -15.09
N GLN A 264 -5.08 21.17 -13.81
CA GLN A 264 -4.47 21.92 -12.73
C GLN A 264 -2.98 21.59 -12.56
N TRP A 265 -2.61 20.30 -12.63
CA TRP A 265 -1.21 19.89 -12.55
C TRP A 265 -0.38 20.42 -13.74
N ARG A 266 -0.89 20.32 -14.96
CA ARG A 266 -0.25 20.86 -16.17
C ARG A 266 -0.01 22.36 -16.07
N ASN A 267 -0.96 23.08 -15.47
CA ASN A 267 -0.91 24.54 -15.30
C ASN A 267 -0.21 24.99 -14.01
N HIS A 268 0.47 24.07 -13.28
CA HIS A 268 1.18 24.34 -12.02
C HIS A 268 0.29 24.99 -10.93
N GLN A 269 -0.98 24.59 -10.85
CA GLN A 269 -1.97 25.12 -9.91
C GLN A 269 -2.09 24.30 -8.61
N PHE A 270 -1.46 23.12 -8.56
CA PHE A 270 -1.34 22.37 -7.30
C PHE A 270 -0.44 23.11 -6.30
N PRO A 271 -0.64 22.88 -4.98
CA PRO A 271 0.30 23.33 -3.96
C PRO A 271 1.71 22.81 -4.27
N LYS A 272 2.74 23.60 -3.93
CA LYS A 272 4.13 23.21 -4.18
C LYS A 272 4.81 22.79 -2.89
N ILE A 273 5.79 21.92 -3.01
CA ILE A 273 6.75 21.64 -1.95
C ILE A 273 7.68 22.85 -1.85
N GLU A 274 7.87 23.36 -0.64
CA GLU A 274 8.74 24.51 -0.40
C GLU A 274 10.20 24.16 -0.72
N ASN A 275 10.86 24.98 -1.53
CA ASN A 275 12.25 24.79 -1.97
C ASN A 275 12.54 23.57 -2.86
N ASP A 276 11.52 22.89 -3.38
CA ASP A 276 11.68 21.83 -4.37
C ASP A 276 11.09 22.26 -5.72
N PRO A 277 11.92 22.72 -6.68
CA PRO A 277 11.45 23.16 -7.99
C PRO A 277 11.19 22.00 -8.98
N GLU A 278 11.56 20.77 -8.63
CA GLU A 278 11.37 19.62 -9.50
C GLU A 278 9.88 19.22 -9.57
N TYR A 279 9.50 18.47 -10.60
CA TYR A 279 8.18 17.85 -10.69
C TYR A 279 8.21 16.69 -11.70
N ILE A 280 7.22 15.78 -11.57
CA ILE A 280 6.97 14.74 -12.58
C ILE A 280 5.86 15.23 -13.49
N PRO A 281 6.11 15.43 -14.80
CA PRO A 281 5.05 15.84 -15.73
C PRO A 281 3.99 14.74 -15.89
N LEU A 282 2.80 15.13 -16.38
CA LEU A 282 1.81 14.16 -16.83
C LEU A 282 2.41 13.25 -17.90
N PRO A 283 2.05 11.95 -17.92
CA PRO A 283 2.43 11.07 -19.03
C PRO A 283 1.95 11.62 -20.37
N GLU A 284 2.76 11.50 -21.42
CA GLU A 284 2.42 11.97 -22.77
C GLU A 284 1.09 11.38 -23.26
N ASN A 285 0.83 10.12 -22.95
CA ASN A 285 -0.39 9.40 -23.32
C ASN A 285 -1.55 9.56 -22.31
N PHE A 286 -1.48 10.53 -21.39
CA PHE A 286 -2.52 10.69 -20.35
C PHE A 286 -3.93 10.81 -20.92
N TYR A 287 -4.12 11.44 -22.07
CA TYR A 287 -5.41 11.64 -22.72
C TYR A 287 -5.76 10.59 -23.79
N GLU A 288 -4.88 9.61 -24.03
CA GLU A 288 -5.07 8.58 -25.06
C GLU A 288 -5.77 7.30 -24.55
N THR A 289 -6.11 7.23 -23.25
CA THR A 289 -6.69 6.01 -22.61
C THR A 289 -8.09 6.24 -22.08
#